data_3c0b601b57e80e7aeb93dadba58c05e2
#
_entry.id   3c0b601b57e80e7aeb93dadba58c05e2
#
_cell.length_a   1.000
_cell.length_b   1.000
_cell.length_c   1.000
_cell.angle_alpha   90.00
_cell.angle_beta   90.00
_cell.angle_gamma   90.00
#
_symmetry.space_group_name_H-M   'P 1'
#
loop_
_entity.id
_entity.type
_entity.pdbx_description
1 polymer ?
#
loop_
_entity_poly.entity_id
_entity_poly.type
_entity_poly.pdbx_seq_one_letter_code
_entity_poly.pdbx_strand_id
1 'polypeptide(L)'
;MAEVLDPQHPVARRLRPGERIQAYIPVAATDIVVTDQRVAISDEERLALDIEIAALRRIEFDIERDRPATLVIVPDHALDEPQVLAIPHDQLPAVAEALVYIGQQLYLEGLPG
;
A
#
# COMPACT_ATOMS: atom_id res chain seq x y z
N MET A 1 9.23 -16.48 3.52
CA MET A 1 8.17 -16.53 4.53
C MET A 1 7.54 -15.15 4.65
N ALA A 2 6.23 -15.11 4.60
CA ALA A 2 5.54 -13.83 4.70
C ALA A 2 5.72 -13.22 6.09
N GLU A 3 5.96 -11.93 6.13
CA GLU A 3 6.02 -11.23 7.40
C GLU A 3 4.65 -11.20 8.05
N VAL A 4 4.62 -11.41 9.35
CA VAL A 4 3.38 -11.40 10.11
C VAL A 4 3.28 -10.06 10.82
N LEU A 5 2.18 -9.37 10.62
CA LEU A 5 1.93 -8.12 11.32
C LEU A 5 1.74 -8.37 12.81
N ASP A 6 2.26 -7.45 13.61
CA ASP A 6 1.95 -7.41 15.03
C ASP A 6 0.42 -7.34 15.18
N PRO A 7 -0.19 -8.20 16.04
CA PRO A 7 -1.63 -8.13 16.26
C PRO A 7 -2.15 -6.77 16.72
N GLN A 8 -1.26 -5.94 17.28
CA GLN A 8 -1.63 -4.59 17.71
C GLN A 8 -1.55 -3.56 16.59
N HIS A 9 -1.01 -3.94 15.43
CA HIS A 9 -0.91 -3.02 14.30
C HIS A 9 -2.31 -2.56 13.88
N PRO A 10 -2.48 -1.27 13.53
CA PRO A 10 -3.80 -0.76 13.14
C PRO A 10 -4.47 -1.55 12.03
N VAL A 11 -3.72 -2.02 11.04
CA VAL A 11 -4.29 -2.82 9.96
C VAL A 11 -4.69 -4.21 10.44
N ALA A 12 -3.85 -4.84 11.28
CA ALA A 12 -4.15 -6.17 11.79
C ALA A 12 -5.46 -6.19 12.58
N ARG A 13 -5.73 -5.11 13.30
CA ARG A 13 -6.93 -4.97 14.12
C ARG A 13 -8.19 -4.76 13.27
N ARG A 14 -8.05 -4.49 11.98
CA ARG A 14 -9.15 -4.18 11.07
C ARG A 14 -9.26 -5.17 9.91
N LEU A 15 -8.50 -6.26 9.97
CA LEU A 15 -8.58 -7.28 8.93
C LEU A 15 -9.98 -7.91 8.91
N ARG A 16 -10.51 -8.06 7.70
CA ARG A 16 -11.80 -8.71 7.49
C ARG A 16 -11.62 -10.23 7.48
N PRO A 17 -12.69 -10.99 7.76
CA PRO A 17 -12.60 -12.45 7.61
C PRO A 17 -12.16 -12.83 6.20
N GLY A 18 -11.16 -13.69 6.11
CA GLY A 18 -10.62 -14.14 4.82
C GLY A 18 -9.65 -13.18 4.15
N GLU A 19 -9.48 -11.98 4.68
CA GLU A 19 -8.53 -11.03 4.12
C GLU A 19 -7.10 -11.45 4.45
N ARG A 20 -6.21 -11.42 3.44
CA ARG A 20 -4.83 -11.85 3.60
C ARG A 20 -3.87 -10.73 3.29
N ILE A 21 -2.81 -10.62 4.08
CA ILE A 21 -1.76 -9.64 3.87
C ILE A 21 -0.84 -10.15 2.76
N GLN A 22 -0.68 -9.34 1.72
CA GLN A 22 0.18 -9.66 0.57
C GLN A 22 1.55 -8.99 0.68
N ALA A 23 1.62 -7.83 1.32
CA ALA A 23 2.87 -7.13 1.49
C ALA A 23 2.82 -6.27 2.75
N TYR A 24 3.94 -6.20 3.44
CA TYR A 24 4.12 -5.32 4.58
C TYR A 24 5.49 -4.66 4.40
N ILE A 25 5.48 -3.35 4.22
CA ILE A 25 6.70 -2.60 3.89
C ILE A 25 6.87 -1.48 4.89
N PRO A 26 7.77 -1.66 5.87
CA PRO A 26 8.08 -0.56 6.78
C PRO A 26 8.93 0.50 6.05
N VAL A 27 8.55 1.76 6.21
CA VAL A 27 9.24 2.89 5.58
C VAL A 27 9.37 3.99 6.63
N ALA A 28 10.53 4.04 7.29
CA ALA A 28 10.76 4.97 8.40
C ALA A 28 9.69 4.80 9.47
N ALA A 29 8.98 5.86 9.85
CA ALA A 29 7.92 5.80 10.85
C ALA A 29 6.56 5.39 10.27
N THR A 30 6.52 5.09 8.99
CA THR A 30 5.29 4.78 8.25
C THR A 30 5.36 3.35 7.74
N ASP A 31 4.23 2.68 7.67
CA ASP A 31 4.14 1.35 7.08
C ASP A 31 3.16 1.34 5.92
N ILE A 32 3.51 0.57 4.90
CA ILE A 32 2.58 0.29 3.80
C ILE A 32 2.14 -1.16 3.95
N VAL A 33 0.85 -1.40 4.00
CA VAL A 33 0.30 -2.75 4.06
C VAL A 33 -0.64 -2.95 2.89
N VAL A 34 -0.40 -3.99 2.12
CA VAL A 34 -1.27 -4.36 1.00
C VAL A 34 -1.87 -5.72 1.33
N THR A 35 -3.18 -5.78 1.29
CA THR A 35 -3.89 -7.06 1.42
C THR A 35 -4.47 -7.44 0.06
N ASP A 36 -5.18 -8.56 0.00
CA ASP A 36 -5.88 -8.94 -1.22
C ASP A 36 -7.12 -8.06 -1.48
N GLN A 37 -7.45 -7.14 -0.59
CA GLN A 37 -8.62 -6.28 -0.71
C GLN A 37 -8.29 -4.79 -0.59
N ARG A 38 -7.27 -4.42 0.18
CA ARG A 38 -7.03 -3.03 0.58
C ARG A 38 -5.57 -2.62 0.48
N VAL A 39 -5.37 -1.31 0.40
CA VAL A 39 -4.08 -0.66 0.60
C VAL A 39 -4.21 0.25 1.80
N ALA A 40 -3.34 0.08 2.77
CA ALA A 40 -3.33 0.88 3.97
C ALA A 40 -1.96 1.47 4.22
N ILE A 41 -1.94 2.70 4.70
CA ILE A 41 -0.72 3.37 5.13
C ILE A 41 -0.93 3.77 6.58
N SER A 42 -0.08 3.26 7.45
CA SER A 42 -0.14 3.62 8.87
C SER A 42 1.04 4.49 9.23
N ASP A 43 0.78 5.47 10.08
CA ASP A 43 1.77 6.38 10.62
C ASP A 43 1.69 6.24 12.13
N GLU A 44 2.71 5.60 12.71
CA GLU A 44 2.74 5.22 14.12
C GLU A 44 1.54 4.33 14.45
N GLU A 45 0.57 4.82 15.21
CA GLU A 45 -0.58 4.03 15.63
C GLU A 45 -1.86 4.39 14.87
N ARG A 46 -1.75 5.23 13.84
CA ARG A 46 -2.90 5.72 13.08
C ARG A 46 -2.86 5.22 11.65
N LEU A 47 -4.04 5.10 11.07
CA LEU A 47 -4.14 4.85 9.62
C LEU A 47 -4.23 6.20 8.91
N ALA A 48 -3.21 6.51 8.12
CA ALA A 48 -3.23 7.70 7.27
C ALA A 48 -4.07 7.46 6.02
N LEU A 49 -4.12 6.21 5.57
CA LEU A 49 -4.93 5.80 4.43
C LEU A 49 -5.37 4.36 4.65
N ASP A 50 -6.62 4.06 4.32
CA ASP A 50 -7.15 2.70 4.38
C ASP A 50 -8.28 2.62 3.35
N ILE A 51 -7.93 2.16 2.14
CA ILE A 51 -8.88 2.13 1.04
C ILE A 51 -8.85 0.77 0.36
N GLU A 52 -9.96 0.41 -0.26
CA GLU A 52 -9.99 -0.78 -1.11
C GLU A 52 -9.15 -0.55 -2.35
N ILE A 53 -8.56 -1.63 -2.87
CA ILE A 53 -7.75 -1.53 -4.08
C ILE A 53 -8.57 -0.92 -5.22
N ALA A 54 -9.84 -1.28 -5.31
CA ALA A 54 -10.73 -0.72 -6.34
C ALA A 54 -10.95 0.79 -6.20
N ALA A 55 -10.65 1.36 -5.03
CA ALA A 55 -10.79 2.79 -4.78
C ALA A 55 -9.53 3.58 -5.05
N LEU A 56 -8.52 2.97 -5.65
CA LEU A 56 -7.31 3.66 -6.09
C LEU A 56 -7.57 4.32 -7.44
N ARG A 57 -7.26 5.59 -7.52
CA ARG A 57 -7.34 6.32 -8.78
C ARG A 57 -6.03 6.26 -9.56
N ARG A 58 -4.91 6.41 -8.85
CA ARG A 58 -3.61 6.47 -9.50
C ARG A 58 -2.51 6.15 -8.49
N ILE A 59 -1.46 5.51 -8.98
CA ILE A 59 -0.21 5.33 -8.25
C ILE A 59 0.92 5.78 -9.17
N GLU A 60 1.83 6.57 -8.63
CA GLU A 60 3.04 6.98 -9.33
C GLU A 60 4.24 6.54 -8.50
N PHE A 61 5.23 5.95 -9.14
CA PHE A 61 6.45 5.51 -8.50
C PHE A 61 7.63 6.01 -9.30
N ASP A 62 8.28 7.04 -8.79
CA ASP A 62 9.37 7.72 -9.46
C ASP A 62 10.69 7.34 -8.77
N ILE A 63 11.53 6.61 -9.49
CA ILE A 63 12.80 6.11 -8.97
C ILE A 63 13.93 6.98 -9.48
N GLU A 64 14.70 7.54 -8.54
CA GLU A 64 15.86 8.35 -8.84
C GLU A 64 17.12 7.66 -8.30
N ARG A 65 18.25 7.86 -9.00
CA ARG A 65 19.49 7.18 -8.67
C ARG A 65 20.06 7.59 -7.32
N ASP A 66 20.04 8.88 -7.02
CA ASP A 66 20.74 9.43 -5.88
C ASP A 66 19.84 9.87 -4.73
N ARG A 67 18.56 9.54 -4.80
CA ARG A 67 17.57 9.94 -3.81
C ARG A 67 16.61 8.79 -3.53
N PRO A 68 15.93 8.83 -2.38
CA PRO A 68 14.82 7.90 -2.19
C PRO A 68 13.79 8.05 -3.32
N ALA A 69 13.18 6.97 -3.69
CA ALA A 69 12.10 7.01 -4.67
C ALA A 69 10.88 7.70 -4.07
N THR A 70 10.06 8.28 -4.92
CA THR A 70 8.81 8.91 -4.51
C THR A 70 7.64 8.02 -4.91
N LEU A 71 6.84 7.63 -3.94
CA LEU A 71 5.62 6.87 -4.17
C LEU A 71 4.44 7.77 -3.87
N VAL A 72 3.57 7.95 -4.86
CA VAL A 72 2.35 8.76 -4.70
C VAL A 72 1.15 7.85 -4.88
N ILE A 73 0.26 7.84 -3.90
CA ILE A 73 -0.98 7.07 -3.93
C ILE A 73 -2.14 8.05 -3.91
N VAL A 74 -2.95 8.04 -4.97
CA VAL A 74 -4.08 8.95 -5.12
C VAL A 74 -5.37 8.14 -5.01
N PRO A 75 -6.15 8.35 -3.95
CA PRO A 75 -7.45 7.71 -3.82
C PRO A 75 -8.46 8.28 -4.81
N ASP A 76 -9.47 7.49 -5.12
CA ASP A 76 -10.54 7.93 -6.01
C ASP A 76 -11.49 8.90 -5.33
N HIS A 77 -11.69 8.73 -4.02
CA HIS A 77 -12.62 9.56 -3.26
C HIS A 77 -11.97 10.88 -2.86
N ALA A 78 -12.65 12.00 -3.12
CA ALA A 78 -12.09 13.34 -2.90
C ALA A 78 -11.82 13.65 -1.42
N LEU A 79 -12.48 12.96 -0.49
CA LEU A 79 -12.27 13.18 0.94
C LEU A 79 -11.04 12.45 1.48
N ASP A 80 -10.50 11.50 0.73
CA ASP A 80 -9.29 10.82 1.13
C ASP A 80 -8.08 11.58 0.58
N GLU A 81 -7.11 11.85 1.44
CA GLU A 81 -5.94 12.62 1.02
C GLU A 81 -4.94 11.76 0.26
N PRO A 82 -4.38 12.27 -0.83
CA PRO A 82 -3.27 11.59 -1.48
C PRO A 82 -2.08 11.43 -0.54
N GLN A 83 -1.37 10.32 -0.66
CA GLN A 83 -0.20 10.04 0.15
C GLN A 83 1.06 10.11 -0.70
N VAL A 84 2.08 10.78 -0.18
CA VAL A 84 3.39 10.90 -0.82
C VAL A 84 4.42 10.34 0.14
N LEU A 85 5.13 9.31 -0.28
CA LEU A 85 6.09 8.61 0.57
C LEU A 85 7.46 8.59 -0.08
N ALA A 86 8.50 8.80 0.72
CA ALA A 86 9.88 8.62 0.29
C ALA A 86 10.28 7.17 0.57
N ILE A 87 10.66 6.44 -0.45
CA ILE A 87 10.98 5.01 -0.36
C ILE A 87 12.50 4.83 -0.43
N PRO A 88 13.14 4.35 0.64
CA PRO A 88 14.57 4.07 0.60
C PRO A 88 14.90 3.01 -0.46
N HIS A 89 16.11 3.07 -1.01
CA HIS A 89 16.50 2.16 -2.07
C HIS A 89 16.45 0.69 -1.66
N ASP A 90 16.70 0.38 -0.39
CA ASP A 90 16.64 -1.00 0.08
C ASP A 90 15.22 -1.55 0.12
N GLN A 91 14.20 -0.69 0.02
CA GLN A 91 12.80 -1.12 -0.03
C GLN A 91 12.22 -1.09 -1.45
N LEU A 92 13.00 -0.68 -2.45
CA LEU A 92 12.49 -0.62 -3.83
C LEU A 92 11.95 -1.96 -4.33
N PRO A 93 12.64 -3.09 -4.14
CA PRO A 93 12.09 -4.36 -4.63
C PRO A 93 10.76 -4.71 -3.98
N ALA A 94 10.62 -4.48 -2.68
CA ALA A 94 9.37 -4.79 -1.98
C ALA A 94 8.21 -3.92 -2.48
N VAL A 95 8.47 -2.64 -2.69
CA VAL A 95 7.44 -1.73 -3.21
C VAL A 95 7.08 -2.12 -4.64
N ALA A 96 8.06 -2.43 -5.48
CA ALA A 96 7.79 -2.83 -6.85
C ALA A 96 6.91 -4.07 -6.92
N GLU A 97 7.19 -5.08 -6.09
CA GLU A 97 6.36 -6.29 -6.03
C GLU A 97 4.94 -5.97 -5.59
N ALA A 98 4.78 -5.11 -4.59
CA ALA A 98 3.46 -4.71 -4.12
C ALA A 98 2.68 -3.98 -5.21
N LEU A 99 3.35 -3.10 -5.98
CA LEU A 99 2.70 -2.38 -7.06
C LEU A 99 2.28 -3.30 -8.20
N VAL A 100 3.07 -4.32 -8.51
CA VAL A 100 2.69 -5.34 -9.50
C VAL A 100 1.43 -6.05 -9.04
N TYR A 101 1.39 -6.46 -7.78
CA TYR A 101 0.20 -7.13 -7.24
C TYR A 101 -1.04 -6.22 -7.34
N ILE A 102 -0.91 -4.97 -6.92
CA ILE A 102 -2.02 -4.00 -6.99
C ILE A 102 -2.48 -3.82 -8.45
N GLY A 103 -1.51 -3.68 -9.37
CA GLY A 103 -1.83 -3.53 -10.78
C GLY A 103 -2.60 -4.72 -11.34
N GLN A 104 -2.23 -5.93 -10.94
CA GLN A 104 -2.94 -7.12 -11.34
C GLN A 104 -4.38 -7.13 -10.83
N GLN A 105 -4.59 -6.72 -9.58
CA GLN A 105 -5.93 -6.65 -9.01
C GLN A 105 -6.79 -5.61 -9.72
N LEU A 106 -6.23 -4.44 -10.00
CA LEU A 106 -6.94 -3.40 -10.73
C LEU A 106 -7.30 -3.85 -12.16
N TYR A 107 -6.38 -4.55 -12.82
CA TYR A 107 -6.64 -5.08 -14.15
C TYR A 107 -7.82 -6.06 -14.15
N LEU A 108 -7.82 -6.98 -13.17
CA LEU A 108 -8.89 -7.97 -13.06
C LEU A 108 -10.25 -7.32 -12.78
N GLU A 109 -10.27 -6.31 -11.91
CA GLU A 109 -11.50 -5.59 -11.58
C GLU A 109 -11.99 -4.70 -12.71
N GLY A 110 -11.08 -4.23 -13.57
CA GLY A 110 -11.41 -3.38 -14.70
C GLY A 110 -11.85 -4.14 -15.93
N LEU A 111 -11.77 -5.47 -15.94
CA LEU A 111 -12.21 -6.25 -17.09
C LEU A 111 -13.74 -6.20 -17.24
N PRO A 112 -14.25 -6.05 -18.45
CA PRO A 112 -15.68 -6.15 -18.67
C PRO A 112 -16.15 -7.55 -18.27
N GLY A 113 -17.15 -7.57 -17.44
CA GLY A 113 -17.67 -8.80 -16.85
C GLY A 113 -18.36 -9.72 -17.82
#